data_0701bf050d8b6fb6d507ff29d6ba2637
#
_entry.id   0701bf050d8b6fb6d507ff29d6ba2637
#
_cell.length_a   1.000
_cell.length_b   1.000
_cell.length_c   1.000
_cell.angle_alpha   90.00
_cell.angle_beta   90.00
_cell.angle_gamma   90.00
#
_symmetry.space_group_name_H-M   'P 1'
#
loop_
_entity.id
_entity.type
_entity.pdbx_description
1 polymer ?
#
loop_
_entity_poly.entity_id
_entity_poly.type
_entity_poly.pdbx_seq_one_letter_code
_entity_poly.pdbx_strand_id
1 'polypeptide(L)'
;LETVAAECDQADAESGADPGTCAGLLAAMVPGIDPASHPRDLSEGQRLALVLAVQLTGEPGVVMLDEPTRGLDYAAKAALTRVLREMAAAGRCVVVSTHDVEFAAGVADRVLVMAEGEVVADGAPHEILVSSPAFAPQVSKVLAPAPWLTVDDVRAALAQAGASR
;
A
#
# COMPACT_ATOMS: atom_id res chain seq x y z
N LEU A 1 -18.46 10.95 12.72
CA LEU A 1 -18.03 11.88 13.77
C LEU A 1 -17.61 13.24 13.18
N GLU A 2 -17.49 14.27 14.04
CA GLU A 2 -17.24 15.63 13.56
C GLU A 2 -15.77 15.96 13.36
N THR A 3 -14.85 15.20 13.98
CA THR A 3 -13.41 15.45 13.90
C THR A 3 -12.60 14.18 13.72
N VAL A 4 -11.39 14.31 13.18
CA VAL A 4 -10.42 13.23 13.05
C VAL A 4 -10.06 12.65 14.43
N ALA A 5 -9.89 13.50 15.44
CA ALA A 5 -9.62 13.04 16.80
C ALA A 5 -10.75 12.15 17.32
N ALA A 6 -12.01 12.55 17.14
CA ALA A 6 -13.15 11.78 17.61
C ALA A 6 -13.28 10.41 16.89
N GLU A 7 -12.91 10.33 15.59
CA GLU A 7 -12.84 9.03 14.87
C GLU A 7 -11.78 8.12 15.47
N CYS A 8 -10.59 8.67 15.78
CA CYS A 8 -9.49 7.91 16.37
C CYS A 8 -9.84 7.44 17.80
N ASP A 9 -10.37 8.33 18.64
CA ASP A 9 -10.75 7.99 20.02
C ASP A 9 -11.84 6.90 20.05
N GLN A 10 -12.79 6.96 19.12
CA GLN A 10 -13.81 5.92 18.99
C GLN A 10 -13.19 4.58 18.57
N ALA A 11 -12.27 4.58 17.60
CA ALA A 11 -11.60 3.37 17.14
C ALA A 11 -10.81 2.70 18.28
N ASP A 12 -10.09 3.48 19.10
CA ASP A 12 -9.39 2.98 20.27
C ASP A 12 -10.36 2.33 21.26
N ALA A 13 -11.48 3.00 21.55
CA ALA A 13 -12.48 2.52 22.49
C ALA A 13 -13.17 1.23 22.01
N GLU A 14 -13.54 1.16 20.73
CA GLU A 14 -14.24 0.00 20.12
C GLU A 14 -13.33 -1.22 20.00
N SER A 15 -12.04 -1.02 19.74
CA SER A 15 -11.05 -2.10 19.61
C SER A 15 -10.47 -2.55 20.97
N GLY A 16 -10.66 -1.76 22.03
CA GLY A 16 -10.03 -1.97 23.32
C GLY A 16 -8.52 -1.67 23.31
N ALA A 17 -8.06 -0.88 22.35
CA ALA A 17 -6.69 -0.43 22.27
C ALA A 17 -6.39 0.69 23.29
N ASP A 18 -5.12 0.91 23.57
CA ASP A 18 -4.69 2.03 24.41
C ASP A 18 -5.05 3.37 23.77
N PRO A 19 -5.51 4.39 24.54
CA PRO A 19 -5.81 5.71 24.00
C PRO A 19 -4.63 6.31 23.21
N GLY A 20 -4.93 6.82 22.01
CA GLY A 20 -3.94 7.39 21.12
C GLY A 20 -3.29 6.40 20.12
N THR A 21 -3.67 5.12 20.17
CA THR A 21 -3.16 4.10 19.22
C THR A 21 -3.53 4.45 17.77
N CYS A 22 -4.79 4.72 17.49
CA CYS A 22 -5.27 5.11 16.18
C CYS A 22 -4.61 6.41 15.68
N ALA A 23 -4.54 7.43 16.54
CA ALA A 23 -3.88 8.69 16.20
C ALA A 23 -2.38 8.49 15.90
N GLY A 24 -1.70 7.61 16.62
CA GLY A 24 -0.31 7.22 16.38
C GLY A 24 -0.13 6.53 15.02
N LEU A 25 -1.01 5.59 14.68
CA LEU A 25 -1.02 4.92 13.37
C LEU A 25 -1.25 5.94 12.23
N LEU A 26 -2.22 6.85 12.39
CA LEU A 26 -2.49 7.90 11.42
C LEU A 26 -1.28 8.81 11.21
N ALA A 27 -0.66 9.27 12.27
CA ALA A 27 0.52 10.14 12.21
C ALA A 27 1.74 9.47 11.56
N ALA A 28 1.89 8.16 11.75
CA ALA A 28 2.95 7.36 11.10
C ALA A 28 2.73 7.24 9.58
N MET A 29 1.46 7.18 9.12
CA MET A 29 1.12 7.12 7.70
C MET A 29 1.18 8.49 7.03
N VAL A 30 0.53 9.49 7.62
CA VAL A 30 0.44 10.85 7.09
C VAL A 30 0.59 11.84 8.24
N PRO A 31 1.81 12.39 8.46
CA PRO A 31 2.03 13.37 9.51
C PRO A 31 1.34 14.71 9.19
N GLY A 32 0.95 15.45 10.24
CA GLY A 32 0.50 16.83 10.13
C GLY A 32 -0.98 17.00 9.80
N ILE A 33 -1.81 15.97 9.92
CA ILE A 33 -3.27 16.12 9.90
C ILE A 33 -3.69 16.82 11.19
N ASP A 34 -4.46 17.94 11.07
CA ASP A 34 -5.05 18.60 12.23
C ASP A 34 -6.15 17.71 12.84
N PRO A 35 -6.02 17.29 14.11
CA PRO A 35 -7.00 16.45 14.78
C PRO A 35 -8.41 17.08 14.88
N ALA A 36 -8.51 18.41 14.81
CA ALA A 36 -9.76 19.14 14.84
C ALA A 36 -10.46 19.21 13.46
N SER A 37 -9.77 18.83 12.38
CA SER A 37 -10.35 18.81 11.03
C SER A 37 -11.53 17.83 10.93
N HIS A 38 -12.54 18.21 10.14
CA HIS A 38 -13.59 17.26 9.78
C HIS A 38 -13.07 16.23 8.76
N PRO A 39 -13.40 14.92 8.86
CA PRO A 39 -12.93 13.90 7.93
C PRO A 39 -13.26 14.18 6.44
N ARG A 40 -14.31 14.95 6.16
CA ARG A 40 -14.67 15.37 4.79
C ARG A 40 -13.72 16.39 4.18
N ASP A 41 -12.99 17.13 5.00
CA ASP A 41 -12.05 18.17 4.55
C ASP A 41 -10.66 17.58 4.23
N LEU A 42 -10.46 16.30 4.51
CA LEU A 42 -9.23 15.58 4.20
C LEU A 42 -9.08 15.34 2.69
N SER A 43 -7.84 15.37 2.20
CA SER A 43 -7.51 14.85 0.88
C SER A 43 -7.81 13.34 0.77
N GLU A 44 -7.90 12.80 -0.45
CA GLU A 44 -8.13 11.36 -0.66
C GLU A 44 -7.09 10.49 0.08
N GLY A 45 -5.80 10.85 -0.01
CA GLY A 45 -4.73 10.12 0.69
C GLY A 45 -4.83 10.21 2.21
N GLN A 46 -5.16 11.38 2.75
CA GLN A 46 -5.40 11.56 4.19
C GLN A 46 -6.63 10.78 4.68
N ARG A 47 -7.69 10.77 3.87
CA ARG A 47 -8.90 10.02 4.18
C ARG A 47 -8.65 8.51 4.18
N LEU A 48 -7.91 7.99 3.18
CA LEU A 48 -7.51 6.59 3.16
C LEU A 48 -6.65 6.24 4.38
N ALA A 49 -5.68 7.10 4.73
CA ALA A 49 -4.84 6.89 5.91
C ALA A 49 -5.66 6.84 7.20
N LEU A 50 -6.67 7.71 7.35
CA LEU A 50 -7.58 7.68 8.50
C LEU A 50 -8.37 6.36 8.54
N VAL A 51 -8.95 5.94 7.42
CA VAL A 51 -9.68 4.66 7.33
C VAL A 51 -8.76 3.49 7.69
N LEU A 52 -7.54 3.47 7.17
CA LEU A 52 -6.56 2.42 7.51
C LEU A 52 -6.19 2.47 8.99
N ALA A 53 -5.93 3.65 9.56
CA ALA A 53 -5.61 3.77 10.97
C ALA A 53 -6.72 3.19 11.85
N VAL A 54 -7.98 3.56 11.59
CA VAL A 54 -9.16 3.03 12.28
C VAL A 54 -9.25 1.50 12.17
N GLN A 55 -9.10 0.96 10.96
CA GLN A 55 -9.18 -0.49 10.75
C GLN A 55 -8.02 -1.27 11.39
N LEU A 56 -6.84 -0.67 11.45
CA LEU A 56 -5.64 -1.31 11.97
C LEU A 56 -5.52 -1.22 13.50
N THR A 57 -6.26 -0.34 14.15
CA THR A 57 -6.28 -0.17 15.60
C THR A 57 -6.63 -1.48 16.32
N GLY A 58 -7.53 -2.30 15.76
CA GLY A 58 -7.89 -3.62 16.27
C GLY A 58 -6.90 -4.74 15.93
N GLU A 59 -5.73 -4.44 15.37
CA GLU A 59 -4.69 -5.41 15.01
C GLU A 59 -5.18 -6.62 14.18
N PRO A 60 -5.93 -6.45 13.09
CA PRO A 60 -6.47 -7.57 12.33
C PRO A 60 -5.34 -8.44 11.75
N GLY A 61 -5.52 -9.77 11.79
CA GLY A 61 -4.59 -10.72 11.17
C GLY A 61 -4.65 -10.73 9.64
N VAL A 62 -5.80 -10.32 9.08
CA VAL A 62 -6.04 -10.23 7.62
C VAL A 62 -6.59 -8.86 7.29
N VAL A 63 -5.98 -8.20 6.31
CA VAL A 63 -6.45 -6.92 5.76
C VAL A 63 -6.72 -7.09 4.27
N MET A 64 -7.91 -6.69 3.83
CA MET A 64 -8.33 -6.76 2.43
C MET A 64 -8.64 -5.35 1.93
N LEU A 65 -8.02 -4.95 0.82
CA LEU A 65 -8.14 -3.63 0.22
C LEU A 65 -8.59 -3.77 -1.24
N ASP A 66 -9.62 -3.03 -1.62
CA ASP A 66 -10.10 -2.97 -2.98
C ASP A 66 -9.78 -1.60 -3.59
N GLU A 67 -8.99 -1.59 -4.68
CA GLU A 67 -8.53 -0.39 -5.40
C GLU A 67 -7.97 0.73 -4.49
N PRO A 68 -7.07 0.43 -3.53
CA PRO A 68 -6.65 1.40 -2.52
C PRO A 68 -5.79 2.54 -3.06
N THR A 69 -5.33 2.46 -4.30
CA THR A 69 -4.50 3.50 -4.95
C THR A 69 -5.32 4.54 -5.72
N ARG A 70 -6.63 4.36 -5.80
CA ARG A 70 -7.49 5.24 -6.56
C ARG A 70 -7.52 6.65 -5.96
N GLY A 71 -7.21 7.66 -6.79
CA GLY A 71 -7.16 9.07 -6.36
C GLY A 71 -5.91 9.47 -5.55
N LEU A 72 -4.97 8.55 -5.33
CA LEU A 72 -3.73 8.86 -4.63
C LEU A 72 -2.66 9.42 -5.57
N ASP A 73 -1.92 10.42 -5.09
CA ASP A 73 -0.68 10.87 -5.71
C ASP A 73 0.49 9.89 -5.44
N TYR A 74 1.64 10.15 -6.04
CA TYR A 74 2.82 9.28 -5.88
C TYR A 74 3.32 9.19 -4.44
N ALA A 75 3.25 10.27 -3.67
CA ALA A 75 3.71 10.28 -2.28
C ALA A 75 2.78 9.44 -1.39
N ALA A 76 1.48 9.56 -1.57
CA ALA A 76 0.48 8.76 -0.87
C ALA A 76 0.57 7.26 -1.25
N LYS A 77 0.79 6.93 -2.54
CA LYS A 77 1.03 5.54 -2.97
C LYS A 77 2.28 4.95 -2.32
N ALA A 78 3.38 5.71 -2.26
CA ALA A 78 4.62 5.26 -1.61
C ALA A 78 4.41 5.03 -0.10
N ALA A 79 3.68 5.92 0.58
CA ALA A 79 3.33 5.75 2.00
C ALA A 79 2.48 4.50 2.22
N LEU A 80 1.46 4.27 1.39
CA LEU A 80 0.63 3.07 1.43
C LEU A 80 1.48 1.81 1.22
N THR A 81 2.34 1.78 0.20
CA THR A 81 3.24 0.65 -0.06
C THR A 81 4.08 0.30 1.16
N ARG A 82 4.66 1.32 1.82
CA ARG A 82 5.45 1.14 3.04
C ARG A 82 4.63 0.51 4.16
N VAL A 83 3.44 1.05 4.44
CA VAL A 83 2.55 0.54 5.50
C VAL A 83 2.17 -0.92 5.24
N LEU A 84 1.76 -1.27 4.02
CA LEU A 84 1.37 -2.64 3.68
C LEU A 84 2.55 -3.63 3.78
N ARG A 85 3.76 -3.21 3.38
CA ARG A 85 4.96 -4.03 3.55
C ARG A 85 5.34 -4.21 5.02
N GLU A 86 5.24 -3.18 5.84
CA GLU A 86 5.45 -3.27 7.28
C GLU A 86 4.46 -4.23 7.96
N MET A 87 3.20 -4.20 7.53
CA MET A 87 2.17 -5.13 8.00
C MET A 87 2.49 -6.59 7.62
N ALA A 88 2.87 -6.83 6.37
CA ALA A 88 3.27 -8.16 5.91
C ALA A 88 4.52 -8.67 6.66
N ALA A 89 5.51 -7.81 6.87
CA ALA A 89 6.70 -8.12 7.66
C ALA A 89 6.40 -8.43 9.13
N ALA A 90 5.33 -7.84 9.68
CA ALA A 90 4.81 -8.15 11.02
C ALA A 90 3.97 -9.45 11.06
N GLY A 91 3.88 -10.19 9.95
CA GLY A 91 3.19 -11.48 9.86
C GLY A 91 1.69 -11.38 9.57
N ARG A 92 1.17 -10.21 9.19
CA ARG A 92 -0.24 -10.03 8.80
C ARG A 92 -0.43 -10.44 7.33
N CYS A 93 -1.59 -10.99 7.02
CA CYS A 93 -1.98 -11.29 5.64
C CYS A 93 -2.60 -10.02 5.02
N VAL A 94 -2.02 -9.54 3.93
CA VAL A 94 -2.52 -8.39 3.18
C VAL A 94 -2.97 -8.85 1.79
N VAL A 95 -4.23 -8.61 1.47
CA VAL A 95 -4.82 -8.91 0.16
C VAL A 95 -5.22 -7.60 -0.49
N VAL A 96 -4.73 -7.34 -1.69
CA VAL A 96 -5.06 -6.13 -2.46
C VAL A 96 -5.65 -6.53 -3.81
N SER A 97 -6.84 -6.02 -4.12
CA SER A 97 -7.42 -6.04 -5.45
C SER A 97 -7.09 -4.71 -6.13
N THR A 98 -6.43 -4.74 -7.28
CA THR A 98 -6.08 -3.51 -8.03
C THR A 98 -5.78 -3.80 -9.50
N HIS A 99 -5.97 -2.79 -10.34
CA HIS A 99 -5.49 -2.76 -11.72
C HIS A 99 -4.20 -1.93 -11.88
N ASP A 100 -3.69 -1.34 -10.80
CA ASP A 100 -2.44 -0.58 -10.79
C ASP A 100 -1.23 -1.54 -10.72
N VAL A 101 -0.71 -1.91 -11.90
CA VAL A 101 0.42 -2.85 -12.01
C VAL A 101 1.72 -2.32 -11.42
N GLU A 102 1.92 -1.00 -11.41
CA GLU A 102 3.09 -0.36 -10.80
C GLU A 102 3.04 -0.52 -9.26
N PHE A 103 1.87 -0.30 -8.68
CA PHE A 103 1.64 -0.50 -7.26
C PHE A 103 1.79 -1.98 -6.89
N ALA A 104 1.16 -2.89 -7.66
CA ALA A 104 1.29 -4.34 -7.44
C ALA A 104 2.74 -4.80 -7.49
N ALA A 105 3.53 -4.34 -8.47
CA ALA A 105 4.96 -4.63 -8.59
C ALA A 105 5.76 -4.15 -7.37
N GLY A 106 5.34 -3.03 -6.77
CA GLY A 106 6.00 -2.43 -5.59
C GLY A 106 5.64 -3.09 -4.27
N VAL A 107 4.48 -3.74 -4.13
CA VAL A 107 3.94 -4.18 -2.83
C VAL A 107 3.79 -5.69 -2.69
N ALA A 108 3.55 -6.42 -3.79
CA ALA A 108 3.14 -7.82 -3.72
C ALA A 108 4.34 -8.79 -3.56
N ASP A 109 4.14 -9.83 -2.77
CA ASP A 109 5.01 -11.02 -2.71
C ASP A 109 4.48 -12.13 -3.64
N ARG A 110 3.17 -12.11 -3.94
CA ARG A 110 2.47 -13.04 -4.82
C ARG A 110 1.39 -12.31 -5.59
N VAL A 111 1.25 -12.59 -6.87
CA VAL A 111 0.24 -12.00 -7.76
C VAL A 111 -0.66 -13.09 -8.30
N LEU A 112 -1.97 -12.85 -8.19
CA LEU A 112 -3.01 -13.63 -8.86
C LEU A 112 -3.66 -12.76 -9.94
N VAL A 113 -3.73 -13.24 -11.16
CA VAL A 113 -4.49 -12.60 -12.24
C VAL A 113 -5.84 -13.29 -12.35
N MET A 114 -6.89 -12.50 -12.30
CA MET A 114 -8.27 -12.97 -12.43
C MET A 114 -8.88 -12.49 -13.74
N ALA A 115 -9.56 -13.37 -14.45
CA ALA A 115 -10.37 -13.07 -15.61
C ALA A 115 -11.64 -13.92 -15.61
N GLU A 116 -12.78 -13.31 -15.92
CA GLU A 116 -14.09 -14.00 -16.02
C GLU A 116 -14.46 -14.82 -14.75
N GLY A 117 -14.00 -14.38 -13.58
CA GLY A 117 -14.26 -15.06 -12.30
C GLY A 117 -13.31 -16.21 -11.98
N GLU A 118 -12.32 -16.48 -12.82
CA GLU A 118 -11.32 -17.54 -12.62
C GLU A 118 -9.93 -16.96 -12.39
N VAL A 119 -9.09 -17.70 -11.64
CA VAL A 119 -7.65 -17.38 -11.51
C VAL A 119 -6.95 -17.96 -12.74
N VAL A 120 -6.43 -17.08 -13.59
CA VAL A 120 -5.76 -17.45 -14.85
C VAL A 120 -4.24 -17.49 -14.75
N ALA A 121 -3.67 -16.83 -13.73
CA ALA A 121 -2.25 -16.92 -13.42
C ALA A 121 -2.01 -16.68 -11.92
N ASP A 122 -0.96 -17.31 -11.39
CA ASP A 122 -0.57 -17.27 -9.98
C ASP A 122 0.94 -17.48 -9.86
N GLY A 123 1.65 -16.57 -9.20
CA GLY A 123 3.10 -16.67 -9.03
C GLY A 123 3.75 -15.42 -8.48
N ALA A 124 5.09 -15.40 -8.54
CA ALA A 124 5.87 -14.24 -8.11
C ALA A 124 5.66 -13.03 -9.04
N PRO A 125 5.71 -11.79 -8.52
CA PRO A 125 5.47 -10.59 -9.32
C PRO A 125 6.30 -10.50 -10.60
N HIS A 126 7.59 -10.85 -10.53
CA HIS A 126 8.49 -10.81 -11.69
C HIS A 126 8.14 -11.84 -12.77
N GLU A 127 7.48 -12.95 -12.42
CA GLU A 127 7.04 -13.97 -13.39
C GLU A 127 5.73 -13.54 -14.05
N ILE A 128 4.79 -13.10 -13.23
CA ILE A 128 3.42 -12.81 -13.67
C ILE A 128 3.36 -11.48 -14.42
N LEU A 129 3.96 -10.42 -13.87
CA LEU A 129 3.82 -9.06 -14.43
C LEU A 129 4.61 -8.85 -15.73
N VAL A 130 5.64 -9.64 -16.00
CA VAL A 130 6.36 -9.58 -17.29
C VAL A 130 5.84 -10.58 -18.32
N SER A 131 5.00 -11.53 -17.92
CA SER A 131 4.49 -12.58 -18.83
C SER A 131 3.59 -12.04 -19.94
N SER A 132 2.99 -10.86 -19.74
CA SER A 132 2.13 -10.21 -20.72
C SER A 132 2.40 -8.71 -20.79
N PRO A 133 2.49 -8.12 -21.98
CA PRO A 133 2.63 -6.67 -22.15
C PRO A 133 1.50 -5.86 -21.48
N ALA A 134 0.33 -6.46 -21.29
CA ALA A 134 -0.81 -5.82 -20.61
C ALA A 134 -0.55 -5.56 -19.13
N PHE A 135 0.21 -6.46 -18.46
CA PHE A 135 0.50 -6.38 -17.03
C PHE A 135 1.92 -5.91 -16.73
N ALA A 136 2.74 -5.70 -17.75
CA ALA A 136 4.12 -5.28 -17.55
C ALA A 136 4.20 -3.83 -17.05
N PRO A 137 4.88 -3.55 -15.92
CA PRO A 137 5.20 -2.20 -15.48
C PRO A 137 6.03 -1.42 -16.50
N GLN A 138 5.99 -0.08 -16.44
CA GLN A 138 6.73 0.77 -17.39
C GLN A 138 8.23 0.52 -17.34
N VAL A 139 8.79 0.30 -16.14
CA VAL A 139 10.22 0.00 -15.96
C VAL A 139 10.60 -1.25 -16.77
N SER A 140 9.85 -2.34 -16.66
CA SER A 140 10.15 -3.57 -17.41
C SER A 140 9.96 -3.40 -18.90
N LYS A 141 8.98 -2.60 -19.37
CA LYS A 141 8.81 -2.29 -20.79
C LYS A 141 9.97 -1.51 -21.40
N VAL A 142 10.54 -0.57 -20.65
CA VAL A 142 11.62 0.31 -21.11
C VAL A 142 13.00 -0.36 -21.02
N LEU A 143 13.21 -1.18 -19.98
CA LEU A 143 14.53 -1.74 -19.64
C LEU A 143 14.66 -3.24 -19.95
N ALA A 144 13.70 -3.82 -20.68
CA ALA A 144 13.83 -5.21 -21.13
C ALA A 144 15.15 -5.46 -21.88
N PRO A 145 15.84 -6.58 -21.67
CA PRO A 145 15.44 -7.77 -20.92
C PRO A 145 15.82 -7.76 -19.43
N ALA A 146 16.13 -6.61 -18.84
CA ALA A 146 16.48 -6.53 -17.43
C ALA A 146 15.29 -6.93 -16.55
N PRO A 147 15.50 -7.65 -15.43
CA PRO A 147 14.43 -8.20 -14.60
C PRO A 147 13.84 -7.19 -13.60
N TRP A 148 13.90 -5.89 -13.91
CA TRP A 148 13.45 -4.84 -13.02
C TRP A 148 11.99 -4.49 -13.25
N LEU A 149 11.22 -4.43 -12.16
CA LEU A 149 9.82 -4.08 -12.19
C LEU A 149 9.56 -2.64 -11.73
N THR A 150 10.39 -2.14 -10.82
CA THR A 150 10.19 -0.86 -10.16
C THR A 150 11.39 0.08 -10.34
N VAL A 151 11.15 1.37 -10.11
CA VAL A 151 12.23 2.37 -10.07
C VAL A 151 13.25 2.06 -8.96
N ASP A 152 12.80 1.48 -7.87
CA ASP A 152 13.68 1.12 -6.75
C ASP A 152 14.60 -0.05 -7.09
N ASP A 153 14.16 -1.01 -7.91
CA ASP A 153 15.05 -2.06 -8.45
C ASP A 153 16.17 -1.45 -9.27
N VAL A 154 15.86 -0.48 -10.12
CA VAL A 154 16.86 0.23 -10.94
C VAL A 154 17.83 1.01 -10.06
N ARG A 155 17.35 1.74 -9.06
CA ARG A 155 18.20 2.47 -8.11
C ARG A 155 19.12 1.55 -7.34
N ALA A 156 18.63 0.42 -6.87
CA ALA A 156 19.44 -0.58 -6.17
C ALA A 156 20.54 -1.14 -7.08
N ALA A 157 20.20 -1.48 -8.33
CA ALA A 157 21.18 -1.97 -9.30
C ALA A 157 22.26 -0.94 -9.62
N LEU A 158 21.91 0.33 -9.80
CA LEU A 158 22.85 1.42 -10.03
C LEU A 158 23.77 1.67 -8.83
N ALA A 159 23.25 1.61 -7.61
CA ALA A 159 24.05 1.76 -6.39
C ALA A 159 25.09 0.64 -6.26
N GLN A 160 24.72 -0.61 -6.58
CA GLN A 160 25.65 -1.75 -6.59
C GLN A 160 26.73 -1.60 -7.67
N ALA A 161 26.37 -1.15 -8.87
CA ALA A 161 27.32 -0.92 -9.94
C ALA A 161 28.31 0.23 -9.65
N GLY A 162 27.86 1.26 -8.91
CA GLY A 162 28.71 2.38 -8.47
C GLY A 162 29.68 2.01 -7.35
N ALA A 163 29.31 1.07 -6.48
CA ALA A 163 30.15 0.58 -5.37
C ALA A 163 31.26 -0.39 -5.84
N SER A 164 31.19 -0.88 -7.08
CA SER A 164 32.13 -1.83 -7.66
C SER A 164 33.22 -1.13 -8.49
N ARG A 165 33.32 0.20 -8.46
CA ARG A 165 34.36 1.02 -9.09
C ARG A 165 35.21 1.72 -8.06
#